data_f10a3690b1160f5d3db9f6361e437304
#
_entry.id   f10a3690b1160f5d3db9f6361e437304
#
_cell.length_a   1.000
_cell.length_b   1.000
_cell.length_c   1.000
_cell.angle_alpha   90.00
_cell.angle_beta   90.00
_cell.angle_gamma   90.00
#
_symmetry.space_group_name_H-M   'P 1'
#
loop_
_entity.id
_entity.type
_entity.pdbx_description
1 polymer ?
#
loop_
_entity_poly.entity_id
_entity_poly.type
_entity_poly.pdbx_seq_one_letter_code
_entity_poly.pdbx_strand_id
1 'polypeptide(L)'
;MITFLLGGLWHGAGWTFVFWGFLHGTALVIHRIWRALGFRMWGWLAWLVTLCFINITWVFFRAKEWADADKVLSAMFDIHHIVLPNKLSDYFQFLTPFGLQFGEWGVDISGSQWTTIWIIAGIVTTLYLKNSTEKLFELKSNYRSSIFAGLCFCGGILSINKVSEFLYFNF
;
A
#
# COMPACT_ATOMS: atom_id res chain seq x y z
N MET A 1 -3.65 8.99 -19.85
CA MET A 1 -5.02 8.48 -19.62
C MET A 1 -5.25 7.11 -20.24
N ILE A 2 -5.22 6.98 -21.57
CA ILE A 2 -5.50 5.71 -22.30
C ILE A 2 -4.66 4.54 -21.74
N THR A 3 -3.37 4.72 -21.57
CA THR A 3 -2.46 3.69 -21.02
C THR A 3 -2.92 3.14 -19.68
N PHE A 4 -3.44 3.98 -18.79
CA PHE A 4 -3.93 3.55 -17.49
C PHE A 4 -5.29 2.84 -17.56
N LEU A 5 -6.17 3.28 -18.46
CA LEU A 5 -7.43 2.57 -18.72
C LEU A 5 -7.18 1.18 -19.29
N LEU A 6 -6.27 1.07 -20.26
CA LEU A 6 -5.85 -0.23 -20.81
C LEU A 6 -5.15 -1.09 -19.77
N GLY A 7 -4.33 -0.48 -18.90
CA GLY A 7 -3.72 -1.17 -17.76
C GLY A 7 -4.76 -1.74 -16.79
N GLY A 8 -5.79 -0.96 -16.45
CA GLY A 8 -6.90 -1.43 -15.63
C GLY A 8 -7.63 -2.61 -16.28
N LEU A 9 -7.94 -2.50 -17.59
CA LEU A 9 -8.58 -3.57 -18.33
C LEU A 9 -7.71 -4.83 -18.44
N TRP A 10 -6.39 -4.66 -18.53
CA TRP A 10 -5.46 -5.78 -18.57
C TRP A 10 -5.40 -6.54 -17.24
N HIS A 11 -5.60 -5.86 -16.11
CA HIS A 11 -5.63 -6.49 -14.78
C HIS A 11 -6.89 -7.31 -14.51
N GLY A 12 -7.99 -7.07 -15.22
CA GLY A 12 -9.21 -7.84 -15.08
C GLY A 12 -10.40 -7.22 -15.81
N ALA A 13 -11.40 -8.05 -16.11
CA ALA A 13 -12.61 -7.64 -16.82
C ALA A 13 -13.62 -6.83 -15.95
N GLY A 14 -13.31 -6.61 -14.68
CA GLY A 14 -14.18 -5.89 -13.76
C GLY A 14 -14.11 -4.36 -13.94
N TRP A 15 -15.25 -3.69 -13.81
CA TRP A 15 -15.32 -2.23 -13.86
C TRP A 15 -14.50 -1.54 -12.76
N THR A 16 -14.28 -2.19 -11.65
CA THR A 16 -13.45 -1.69 -10.54
C THR A 16 -11.98 -1.52 -10.96
N PHE A 17 -11.43 -2.44 -11.79
CA PHE A 17 -10.10 -2.33 -12.36
C PHE A 17 -9.98 -1.17 -13.38
N VAL A 18 -10.98 -1.01 -14.24
CA VAL A 18 -11.02 0.10 -15.21
C VAL A 18 -11.09 1.43 -14.47
N PHE A 19 -11.89 1.51 -13.43
CA PHE A 19 -12.00 2.70 -12.58
C PHE A 19 -10.69 3.00 -11.82
N TRP A 20 -10.02 1.98 -11.29
CA TRP A 20 -8.68 2.11 -10.73
C TRP A 20 -7.71 2.75 -11.73
N GLY A 21 -7.67 2.24 -12.95
CA GLY A 21 -6.87 2.83 -14.03
C GLY A 21 -7.26 4.27 -14.36
N PHE A 22 -8.56 4.55 -14.40
CA PHE A 22 -9.09 5.91 -14.60
C PHE A 22 -8.61 6.88 -13.51
N LEU A 23 -8.69 6.49 -12.23
CA LEU A 23 -8.22 7.30 -11.10
C LEU A 23 -6.74 7.65 -11.22
N HIS A 24 -5.89 6.65 -11.53
CA HIS A 24 -4.45 6.88 -11.71
C HIS A 24 -4.15 7.79 -12.90
N GLY A 25 -4.82 7.58 -14.03
CA GLY A 25 -4.68 8.44 -15.21
C GLY A 25 -5.11 9.88 -14.93
N THR A 26 -6.21 10.06 -14.21
CA THR A 26 -6.73 11.38 -13.80
C THR A 26 -5.76 12.08 -12.83
N ALA A 27 -5.25 11.38 -11.84
CA ALA A 27 -4.27 11.93 -10.90
C ALA A 27 -3.02 12.46 -11.60
N LEU A 28 -2.51 11.75 -12.63
CA LEU A 28 -1.38 12.23 -13.42
C LEU A 28 -1.71 13.47 -14.27
N VAL A 29 -2.91 13.54 -14.82
CA VAL A 29 -3.37 14.75 -15.55
C VAL A 29 -3.43 15.92 -14.58
N ILE A 30 -4.07 15.75 -13.43
CA ILE A 30 -4.15 16.79 -12.37
C ILE A 30 -2.75 17.22 -11.95
N HIS A 31 -1.84 16.28 -11.70
CA HIS A 31 -0.47 16.60 -11.29
C HIS A 31 0.28 17.39 -12.38
N ARG A 32 0.10 17.07 -13.67
CA ARG A 32 0.71 17.83 -14.77
C ARG A 32 0.18 19.25 -14.84
N ILE A 33 -1.14 19.43 -14.71
CA ILE A 33 -1.77 20.75 -14.69
C ILE A 33 -1.26 21.55 -13.48
N TRP A 34 -1.23 20.94 -12.30
CA TRP A 34 -0.70 21.55 -11.08
C TRP A 34 0.72 22.10 -11.26
N ARG A 35 1.58 21.29 -11.86
CA ARG A 35 2.96 21.71 -12.16
C ARG A 35 3.04 22.80 -13.24
N ALA A 36 2.21 22.71 -14.26
CA ALA A 36 2.17 23.71 -15.34
C ALA A 36 1.70 25.08 -14.84
N LEU A 37 0.82 25.11 -13.84
CA LEU A 37 0.36 26.32 -13.16
C LEU A 37 1.40 26.88 -12.14
N GLY A 38 2.54 26.21 -11.98
CA GLY A 38 3.60 26.66 -11.08
C GLY A 38 3.37 26.38 -9.60
N PHE A 39 2.30 25.66 -9.25
CA PHE A 39 2.02 25.31 -7.85
C PHE A 39 3.07 24.36 -7.30
N ARG A 40 3.44 24.60 -6.05
CA ARG A 40 4.36 23.75 -5.29
C ARG A 40 3.68 23.30 -3.99
N MET A 41 3.91 22.05 -3.62
CA MET A 41 3.44 21.46 -2.37
C MET A 41 4.66 21.05 -1.53
N TRP A 42 4.55 21.15 -0.22
CA TRP A 42 5.59 20.64 0.67
C TRP A 42 5.79 19.15 0.49
N GLY A 43 7.04 18.69 0.49
CA GLY A 43 7.37 17.30 0.16
C GLY A 43 6.63 16.28 1.02
N TRP A 44 6.55 16.50 2.33
CA TRP A 44 5.83 15.61 3.25
C TRP A 44 4.32 15.55 2.95
N LEU A 45 3.71 16.70 2.58
CA LEU A 45 2.29 16.76 2.24
C LEU A 45 2.02 16.07 0.90
N ALA A 46 2.89 16.27 -0.09
CA ALA A 46 2.81 15.57 -1.38
C ALA A 46 2.91 14.06 -1.21
N TRP A 47 3.82 13.61 -0.34
CA TRP A 47 3.96 12.21 0.02
C TRP A 47 2.70 11.66 0.68
N LEU A 48 2.16 12.37 1.68
CA LEU A 48 0.94 11.95 2.38
C LEU A 48 -0.27 11.86 1.44
N VAL A 49 -0.47 12.89 0.60
CA VAL A 49 -1.56 12.89 -0.39
C VAL A 49 -1.43 11.72 -1.36
N THR A 50 -0.20 11.44 -1.83
CA THR A 50 0.05 10.31 -2.72
C THR A 50 -0.21 8.98 -2.02
N LEU A 51 0.23 8.83 -0.77
CA LEU A 51 0.00 7.62 0.02
C LEU A 51 -1.49 7.37 0.23
N CYS A 52 -2.24 8.38 0.66
CA CYS A 52 -3.69 8.28 0.84
C CYS A 52 -4.39 7.93 -0.48
N PHE A 53 -4.02 8.61 -1.57
CA PHE A 53 -4.58 8.35 -2.90
C PHE A 53 -4.34 6.90 -3.33
N ILE A 54 -3.12 6.39 -3.19
CA ILE A 54 -2.78 5.01 -3.54
C ILE A 54 -3.60 4.02 -2.69
N ASN A 55 -3.71 4.24 -1.39
CA ASN A 55 -4.51 3.36 -0.52
C ASN A 55 -5.98 3.33 -0.94
N ILE A 56 -6.58 4.48 -1.24
CA ILE A 56 -7.97 4.57 -1.73
C ILE A 56 -8.13 3.82 -3.07
N THR A 57 -7.21 4.02 -4.00
CA THR A 57 -7.30 3.38 -5.32
C THR A 57 -7.12 1.87 -5.24
N TRP A 58 -6.31 1.37 -4.30
CA TRP A 58 -6.13 -0.07 -4.07
C TRP A 58 -7.40 -0.76 -3.58
N VAL A 59 -8.31 -0.04 -2.92
CA VAL A 59 -9.62 -0.59 -2.55
C VAL A 59 -10.38 -1.01 -3.80
N PHE A 60 -10.43 -0.16 -4.83
CA PHE A 60 -11.08 -0.50 -6.11
C PHE A 60 -10.37 -1.64 -6.85
N PHE A 61 -9.04 -1.70 -6.76
CA PHE A 61 -8.28 -2.80 -7.35
C PHE A 61 -8.60 -4.16 -6.72
N ARG A 62 -8.88 -4.21 -5.42
CA ARG A 62 -9.15 -5.44 -4.68
C ARG A 62 -10.64 -5.80 -4.62
N ALA A 63 -11.53 -4.83 -4.75
CA ALA A 63 -12.97 -5.03 -4.68
C ALA A 63 -13.48 -5.81 -5.89
N LYS A 64 -14.33 -6.81 -5.65
CA LYS A 64 -15.01 -7.55 -6.71
C LYS A 64 -16.16 -6.72 -7.29
N GLU A 65 -16.91 -6.05 -6.43
CA GLU A 65 -18.06 -5.22 -6.77
C GLU A 65 -17.96 -3.83 -6.15
N TRP A 66 -18.76 -2.90 -6.65
CA TRP A 66 -18.80 -1.53 -6.13
C TRP A 66 -19.22 -1.48 -4.66
N ALA A 67 -20.14 -2.34 -4.25
CA ALA A 67 -20.60 -2.43 -2.87
C ALA A 67 -19.47 -2.82 -1.90
N ASP A 68 -18.54 -3.68 -2.33
CA ASP A 68 -17.36 -4.06 -1.54
C ASP A 68 -16.43 -2.86 -1.36
N ALA A 69 -16.22 -2.10 -2.45
CA ALA A 69 -15.38 -0.90 -2.39
C ALA A 69 -15.97 0.15 -1.45
N ASP A 70 -17.26 0.40 -1.54
CA ASP A 70 -17.97 1.35 -0.69
C ASP A 70 -17.89 0.96 0.79
N LYS A 71 -18.13 -0.32 1.09
CA LYS A 71 -18.00 -0.86 2.45
C LYS A 71 -16.61 -0.66 3.04
N VAL A 72 -15.55 -0.95 2.28
CA VAL A 72 -14.17 -0.79 2.76
C VAL A 72 -13.83 0.68 2.91
N LEU A 73 -14.20 1.53 1.94
CA LEU A 73 -13.94 2.97 2.02
C LEU A 73 -14.67 3.59 3.20
N SER A 74 -15.94 3.24 3.42
CA SER A 74 -16.70 3.72 4.58
C SER A 74 -16.02 3.34 5.89
N ALA A 75 -15.54 2.10 6.01
CA ALA A 75 -14.81 1.64 7.18
C ALA A 75 -13.45 2.34 7.36
N MET A 76 -12.74 2.67 6.28
CA MET A 76 -11.46 3.39 6.34
C MET A 76 -11.61 4.82 6.90
N PHE A 77 -12.76 5.45 6.70
CA PHE A 77 -13.04 6.80 7.19
C PHE A 77 -13.87 6.84 8.48
N ASP A 78 -14.25 5.66 9.00
CA ASP A 78 -14.99 5.56 10.26
C ASP A 78 -14.03 5.61 11.44
N ILE A 79 -13.96 6.78 12.06
CA ILE A 79 -13.12 7.02 13.24
C ILE A 79 -13.72 6.45 14.54
N HIS A 80 -14.99 6.04 14.53
CA HIS A 80 -15.68 5.56 15.74
C HIS A 80 -15.44 4.07 16.03
N HIS A 81 -14.83 3.34 15.09
CA HIS A 81 -14.55 1.91 15.24
C HIS A 81 -13.05 1.59 15.16
N ILE A 82 -12.20 2.54 15.59
CA ILE A 82 -10.75 2.28 15.67
C ILE A 82 -10.48 1.36 16.86
N VAL A 83 -9.96 0.17 16.57
CA VAL A 83 -9.57 -0.80 17.59
C VAL A 83 -8.06 -0.72 17.81
N LEU A 84 -7.65 -0.42 19.03
CA LEU A 84 -6.25 -0.45 19.46
C LEU A 84 -5.95 -1.76 20.20
N PRO A 85 -4.67 -2.22 20.17
CA PRO A 85 -4.26 -3.39 20.94
C PRO A 85 -4.58 -3.24 22.43
N ASN A 86 -5.11 -4.29 23.06
CA ASN A 86 -5.40 -4.31 24.51
C ASN A 86 -4.22 -3.86 25.37
N LYS A 87 -2.97 -4.14 24.94
CA LYS A 87 -1.76 -3.72 25.66
C LYS A 87 -1.59 -2.20 25.78
N LEU A 88 -2.31 -1.43 24.97
CA LEU A 88 -2.25 0.02 25.00
C LEU A 88 -3.39 0.64 25.82
N SER A 89 -4.32 -0.16 26.37
CA SER A 89 -5.45 0.32 27.14
C SER A 89 -5.03 1.21 28.31
N ASP A 90 -3.99 0.78 29.07
CA ASP A 90 -3.54 1.49 30.25
C ASP A 90 -3.01 2.90 29.96
N TYR A 91 -2.48 3.12 28.75
CA TYR A 91 -1.91 4.41 28.34
C TYR A 91 -2.90 5.32 27.62
N PHE A 92 -3.91 4.76 26.95
CA PHE A 92 -4.79 5.50 26.04
C PHE A 92 -6.28 5.40 26.42
N GLN A 93 -6.61 4.96 27.62
CA GLN A 93 -7.97 4.83 28.11
C GLN A 93 -8.78 6.14 28.03
N PHE A 94 -8.09 7.30 28.11
CA PHE A 94 -8.71 8.62 27.99
C PHE A 94 -9.29 8.90 26.60
N LEU A 95 -8.97 8.10 25.58
CA LEU A 95 -9.49 8.22 24.22
C LEU A 95 -10.79 7.40 23.99
N THR A 96 -11.20 6.58 24.94
CA THR A 96 -12.46 5.81 24.85
C THR A 96 -13.69 6.67 24.59
N PRO A 97 -13.84 7.87 25.18
CA PRO A 97 -14.99 8.76 24.88
C PRO A 97 -15.05 9.24 23.42
N PHE A 98 -13.94 9.18 22.69
CA PHE A 98 -13.86 9.55 21.28
C PHE A 98 -14.15 8.40 20.31
N GLY A 99 -14.65 7.26 20.82
CA GLY A 99 -15.02 6.10 20.01
C GLY A 99 -13.91 5.06 19.80
N LEU A 100 -12.73 5.23 20.43
CA LEU A 100 -11.70 4.21 20.37
C LEU A 100 -12.07 3.00 21.24
N GLN A 101 -11.85 1.83 20.67
CA GLN A 101 -12.05 0.55 21.35
C GLN A 101 -10.71 -0.14 21.56
N PHE A 102 -10.62 -0.98 22.58
CA PHE A 102 -9.44 -1.82 22.83
C PHE A 102 -9.82 -3.27 22.61
N GLY A 103 -9.01 -3.99 21.84
CA GLY A 103 -9.30 -5.37 21.47
C GLY A 103 -8.06 -6.12 20.98
N GLU A 104 -8.27 -7.34 20.54
CA GLU A 104 -7.26 -8.13 19.85
C GLU A 104 -7.20 -7.73 18.39
N TRP A 105 -6.40 -6.73 18.09
CA TRP A 105 -6.21 -6.29 16.72
C TRP A 105 -5.43 -7.32 15.90
N GLY A 106 -5.75 -7.46 14.65
CA GLY A 106 -5.06 -8.36 13.74
C GLY A 106 -5.64 -9.78 13.68
N VAL A 107 -6.62 -10.12 14.53
CA VAL A 107 -7.31 -11.42 14.45
C VAL A 107 -8.00 -11.57 13.10
N ASP A 108 -8.69 -10.54 12.65
CA ASP A 108 -9.45 -10.56 11.38
C ASP A 108 -8.56 -10.71 10.13
N ILE A 109 -7.28 -10.30 10.24
CA ILE A 109 -6.30 -10.44 9.16
C ILE A 109 -5.35 -11.62 9.39
N SER A 110 -5.67 -12.52 10.33
CA SER A 110 -4.77 -13.62 10.75
C SER A 110 -3.37 -13.12 11.13
N GLY A 111 -3.31 -11.90 11.63
CA GLY A 111 -2.06 -11.23 12.00
C GLY A 111 -1.45 -11.84 13.25
N SER A 112 -0.13 -11.87 13.29
CA SER A 112 0.65 -12.25 14.46
C SER A 112 1.44 -11.04 14.99
N GLN A 113 2.05 -11.18 16.15
CA GLN A 113 2.98 -10.15 16.66
C GLN A 113 4.13 -9.83 15.68
N TRP A 114 4.50 -10.76 14.80
CA TRP A 114 5.47 -10.55 13.73
C TRP A 114 4.94 -9.66 12.62
N THR A 115 3.63 -9.64 12.39
CA THR A 115 3.00 -8.79 11.38
C THR A 115 3.30 -7.32 11.61
N THR A 116 3.21 -6.86 12.85
CA THR A 116 3.56 -5.48 13.23
C THR A 116 5.02 -5.16 12.93
N ILE A 117 5.93 -6.09 13.25
CA ILE A 117 7.36 -5.92 13.00
C ILE A 117 7.61 -5.79 11.50
N TRP A 118 6.97 -6.63 10.68
CA TRP A 118 7.10 -6.56 9.21
C TRP A 118 6.51 -5.29 8.62
N ILE A 119 5.37 -4.81 9.16
CA ILE A 119 4.79 -3.52 8.74
C ILE A 119 5.76 -2.38 9.05
N ILE A 120 6.28 -2.31 10.27
CA ILE A 120 7.25 -1.28 10.67
C ILE A 120 8.51 -1.38 9.81
N ALA A 121 9.06 -2.57 9.60
CA ALA A 121 10.22 -2.78 8.73
C ALA A 121 9.95 -2.32 7.29
N GLY A 122 8.76 -2.60 6.75
CA GLY A 122 8.33 -2.14 5.45
C GLY A 122 8.26 -0.60 5.36
N ILE A 123 7.66 0.05 6.35
CA ILE A 123 7.58 1.51 6.42
C ILE A 123 8.98 2.12 6.49
N VAL A 124 9.85 1.63 7.38
CA VAL A 124 11.23 2.11 7.51
C VAL A 124 11.98 1.94 6.19
N THR A 125 11.85 0.76 5.56
CA THR A 125 12.47 0.48 4.27
C THR A 125 12.02 1.48 3.20
N THR A 126 10.72 1.75 3.15
CA THR A 126 10.14 2.65 2.13
C THR A 126 10.53 4.11 2.34
N LEU A 127 10.68 4.54 3.59
CA LEU A 127 10.99 5.93 3.92
C LEU A 127 12.48 6.25 3.86
N TYR A 128 13.35 5.32 4.23
CA TYR A 128 14.78 5.59 4.42
C TYR A 128 15.69 4.95 3.38
N LEU A 129 15.25 3.89 2.71
CA LEU A 129 16.10 3.28 1.69
C LEU A 129 15.87 3.92 0.31
N LYS A 130 16.95 3.99 -0.45
CA LYS A 130 16.92 4.41 -1.85
C LYS A 130 16.07 3.43 -2.67
N ASN A 131 15.30 3.97 -3.60
CA ASN A 131 14.51 3.15 -4.52
C ASN A 131 15.41 2.33 -5.47
N SER A 132 14.82 1.35 -6.16
CA SER A 132 15.55 0.45 -7.05
C SER A 132 16.26 1.18 -8.20
N THR A 133 15.65 2.26 -8.71
CA THR A 133 16.23 3.06 -9.81
C THR A 133 17.45 3.83 -9.32
N GLU A 134 17.39 4.47 -8.16
CA GLU A 134 18.54 5.16 -7.58
C GLU A 134 19.70 4.20 -7.29
N LYS A 135 19.38 3.02 -6.73
CA LYS A 135 20.37 1.97 -6.49
C LYS A 135 20.99 1.44 -7.78
N LEU A 136 20.20 1.32 -8.86
CA LEU A 136 20.71 0.87 -10.16
C LEU A 136 21.79 1.81 -10.70
N PHE A 137 21.59 3.14 -10.60
CA PHE A 137 22.58 4.11 -11.04
C PHE A 137 23.84 4.14 -10.17
N GLU A 138 23.73 3.73 -8.91
CA GLU A 138 24.86 3.65 -7.97
C GLU A 138 25.52 2.27 -7.93
N LEU A 139 24.98 1.28 -8.66
CA LEU A 139 25.43 -0.10 -8.60
C LEU A 139 26.87 -0.19 -9.14
N LYS A 140 27.78 -0.52 -8.25
CA LYS A 140 29.17 -0.85 -8.60
C LYS A 140 29.29 -2.38 -8.66
N SER A 141 29.83 -2.88 -9.77
CA SER A 141 30.16 -4.30 -9.88
C SER A 141 31.35 -4.62 -8.98
N ASN A 142 31.05 -5.08 -7.78
CA ASN A 142 32.02 -5.52 -6.80
C ASN A 142 31.55 -6.80 -6.10
N TYR A 143 32.47 -7.49 -5.40
CA TYR A 143 32.16 -8.76 -4.73
C TYR A 143 30.98 -8.68 -3.75
N ARG A 144 30.78 -7.54 -3.08
CA ARG A 144 29.66 -7.32 -2.14
C ARG A 144 28.33 -7.32 -2.84
N SER A 145 28.22 -6.60 -3.95
CA SER A 145 27.01 -6.59 -4.78
C SER A 145 26.69 -7.97 -5.35
N SER A 146 27.74 -8.72 -5.77
CA SER A 146 27.57 -10.08 -6.29
C SER A 146 27.11 -11.06 -5.21
N ILE A 147 27.68 -11.01 -4.01
CA ILE A 147 27.23 -11.83 -2.87
C ILE A 147 25.78 -11.50 -2.52
N PHE A 148 25.43 -10.20 -2.40
CA PHE A 148 24.08 -9.78 -2.09
C PHE A 148 23.07 -10.27 -3.14
N ALA A 149 23.39 -10.13 -4.43
CA ALA A 149 22.54 -10.63 -5.51
C ALA A 149 22.37 -12.16 -5.45
N GLY A 150 23.47 -12.88 -5.18
CA GLY A 150 23.44 -14.34 -5.01
C GLY A 150 22.56 -14.77 -3.82
N LEU A 151 22.66 -14.09 -2.69
CA LEU A 151 21.81 -14.39 -1.52
C LEU A 151 20.34 -14.10 -1.80
N CYS A 152 20.02 -12.98 -2.45
CA CYS A 152 18.65 -12.64 -2.85
C CYS A 152 18.09 -13.69 -3.84
N PHE A 153 18.89 -14.12 -4.80
CA PHE A 153 18.51 -15.16 -5.77
C PHE A 153 18.24 -16.49 -5.10
N CYS A 154 19.15 -16.97 -4.23
CA CYS A 154 18.96 -18.19 -3.45
C CYS A 154 17.72 -18.11 -2.56
N GLY A 155 17.54 -16.99 -1.86
CA GLY A 155 16.35 -16.74 -1.04
C GLY A 155 15.05 -16.78 -1.84
N GLY A 156 15.08 -16.21 -3.06
CA GLY A 156 13.96 -16.28 -4.00
C GLY A 156 13.62 -17.70 -4.40
N ILE A 157 14.63 -18.49 -4.81
CA ILE A 157 14.44 -19.92 -5.19
C ILE A 157 13.88 -20.73 -4.02
N LEU A 158 14.43 -20.57 -2.81
CA LEU A 158 13.95 -21.29 -1.62
C LEU A 158 12.52 -20.90 -1.22
N SER A 159 12.06 -19.74 -1.65
CA SER A 159 10.70 -19.25 -1.39
C SER A 159 9.67 -19.69 -2.44
N ILE A 160 10.08 -20.20 -3.60
CA ILE A 160 9.17 -20.61 -4.69
C ILE A 160 8.22 -21.74 -4.28
N ASN A 161 8.66 -22.64 -3.39
CA ASN A 161 7.83 -23.76 -2.92
C ASN A 161 6.75 -23.36 -1.89
N LYS A 162 6.71 -22.12 -1.45
CA LYS A 162 5.61 -21.63 -0.63
C LYS A 162 4.47 -21.27 -1.57
N VAL A 163 3.32 -21.96 -1.39
CA VAL A 163 2.08 -21.61 -2.09
C VAL A 163 1.76 -20.16 -1.72
N SER A 164 2.10 -19.23 -2.61
CA SER A 164 1.58 -17.88 -2.52
C SER A 164 0.21 -17.93 -3.20
N GLU A 165 -0.84 -17.58 -2.46
CA GLU A 165 -2.10 -17.24 -3.11
C GLU A 165 -1.83 -16.06 -4.02
N PHE A 166 -1.74 -16.32 -5.31
CA PHE A 166 -1.61 -15.27 -6.30
C PHE A 166 -2.84 -14.37 -6.18
N LEU A 167 -2.63 -13.10 -5.92
CA LEU A 167 -3.68 -12.08 -5.80
C LEU A 167 -4.63 -12.01 -7.01
N TYR A 168 -4.27 -12.67 -8.10
CA TYR A 168 -4.97 -12.66 -9.39
C TYR A 168 -5.90 -13.88 -9.62
N PHE A 169 -5.90 -14.90 -8.77
CA PHE A 169 -6.67 -16.14 -8.98
C PHE A 169 -8.04 -16.18 -8.31
N ASN A 170 -8.64 -15.05 -8.02
CA ASN A 170 -10.03 -14.99 -7.56
C ASN A 170 -10.94 -14.33 -8.61
N PHE A 171 -10.97 -14.93 -9.80
CA PHE A 171 -11.99 -14.64 -10.81
C PHE A 171 -13.14 -15.62 -10.69
#